data_7fc01a241be4bc82b7fbede4399c0088
#
_entry.id   7fc01a241be4bc82b7fbede4399c0088
#
_cell.length_a   1.000
_cell.length_b   1.000
_cell.length_c   1.000
_cell.angle_alpha   90.00
_cell.angle_beta   90.00
_cell.angle_gamma   90.00
#
_symmetry.space_group_name_H-M   'P 1'
#
loop_
_entity.id
_entity.type
_entity.pdbx_description
1 polymer ?
#
loop_
_entity_poly.entity_id
_entity_poly.type
_entity_poly.pdbx_seq_one_letter_code
_entity_poly.pdbx_strand_id
1 'polypeptide(L)'
;MNYAGRMNSFIFKGQNVLDAIKAYRETKGMTHLEFNYPEHIAGYDLEEIKKAMGDLKVNGFAVRWRNFFLNGDLTNPDEELRQKAITMCKEAADICRELGGSVITLWLENDGFDYPFQMDYEYCFKQVVEAIQEVADYAKDMKISIEYKPYEERNFALIDSTGMTMYL
;
A
#
# COMPACT_ATOMS: atom_id res chain seq x y z
N MET A 1 -9.25 23.44 -5.09
CA MET A 1 -8.52 22.28 -5.62
C MET A 1 -7.87 21.58 -4.44
N ASN A 2 -7.90 20.25 -4.39
CA ASN A 2 -7.29 19.48 -3.31
C ASN A 2 -5.90 19.02 -3.76
N TYR A 3 -4.92 19.17 -2.89
CA TYR A 3 -3.56 18.69 -3.13
C TYR A 3 -3.21 17.67 -2.07
N ALA A 4 -2.78 16.49 -2.50
CA ALA A 4 -2.28 15.43 -1.66
C ALA A 4 -0.78 15.20 -1.92
N GLY A 5 -0.03 14.88 -0.89
CA GLY A 5 1.35 14.46 -1.01
C GLY A 5 1.62 13.25 -0.14
N ARG A 6 2.56 12.42 -0.58
CA ARG A 6 3.03 11.26 0.17
C ARG A 6 3.90 11.70 1.35
N MET A 7 3.67 11.11 2.50
CA MET A 7 4.46 11.36 3.70
C MET A 7 5.94 11.03 3.55
N ASN A 8 6.31 10.11 2.65
CA ASN A 8 7.71 9.80 2.33
C ASN A 8 8.56 11.04 2.02
N SER A 9 7.97 12.06 1.38
CA SER A 9 8.69 13.29 1.03
C SER A 9 9.02 14.17 2.23
N PHE A 10 8.42 13.89 3.38
CA PHE A 10 8.57 14.67 4.62
C PHE A 10 9.25 13.86 5.73
N ILE A 11 9.37 12.53 5.56
CA ILE A 11 10.02 11.66 6.54
C ILE A 11 11.45 11.42 6.07
N PHE A 12 12.39 12.03 6.78
CA PHE A 12 13.81 11.77 6.60
C PHE A 12 14.28 10.68 7.56
N LYS A 13 15.40 10.06 7.26
CA LYS A 13 15.95 8.98 8.09
C LYS A 13 16.02 9.38 9.57
N GLY A 14 15.32 8.63 10.42
CA GLY A 14 15.26 8.84 11.87
C GLY A 14 14.30 9.94 12.33
N GLN A 15 13.53 10.55 11.43
CA GLN A 15 12.51 11.53 11.82
C GLN A 15 11.25 10.83 12.33
N ASN A 16 10.63 11.42 13.36
CA ASN A 16 9.35 10.98 13.89
C ASN A 16 8.22 11.34 12.91
N VAL A 17 7.30 10.40 12.69
CA VAL A 17 6.17 10.58 11.77
C VAL A 17 5.25 11.73 12.20
N LEU A 18 4.99 11.90 13.49
CA LEU A 18 4.13 12.98 14.00
C LEU A 18 4.72 14.36 13.71
N ASP A 19 6.04 14.49 13.77
CA ASP A 19 6.72 15.75 13.45
C ASP A 19 6.73 15.99 11.94
N ALA A 20 6.84 14.95 11.13
CA ALA A 20 6.70 15.04 9.68
C ALA A 20 5.29 15.47 9.28
N ILE A 21 4.24 14.96 9.93
CA ILE A 21 2.84 15.39 9.70
C ILE A 21 2.66 16.88 10.04
N LYS A 22 3.23 17.36 11.15
CA LYS A 22 3.18 18.78 11.52
C LYS A 22 3.85 19.65 10.47
N ALA A 23 5.06 19.29 10.04
CA ALA A 23 5.79 20.00 8.97
C ALA A 23 5.01 20.00 7.65
N TYR A 24 4.37 18.88 7.32
CA TYR A 24 3.49 18.77 6.15
C TYR A 24 2.32 19.75 6.24
N ARG A 25 1.67 19.82 7.40
CA ARG A 25 0.53 20.73 7.64
C ARG A 25 0.88 22.19 7.45
N GLU A 26 2.13 22.58 7.74
CA GLU A 26 2.62 23.95 7.56
C GLU A 26 2.91 24.30 6.09
N THR A 27 2.91 23.30 5.21
CA THR A 27 3.17 23.50 3.78
C THR A 27 1.95 24.11 3.11
N LYS A 28 2.10 25.34 2.60
CA LYS A 28 1.01 26.09 1.99
C LYS A 28 0.36 25.34 0.83
N GLY A 29 -0.96 25.20 0.89
CA GLY A 29 -1.77 24.62 -0.17
C GLY A 29 -2.02 23.12 -0.05
N MET A 30 -1.34 22.43 0.87
CA MET A 30 -1.59 21.01 1.13
C MET A 30 -2.89 20.84 1.92
N THR A 31 -3.74 19.94 1.46
CA THR A 31 -5.06 19.67 2.03
C THR A 31 -5.25 18.21 2.42
N HIS A 32 -4.52 17.32 1.77
CA HIS A 32 -4.60 15.87 1.99
C HIS A 32 -3.20 15.29 2.08
N LEU A 33 -3.08 14.21 2.83
CA LEU A 33 -1.85 13.42 2.93
C LEU A 33 -2.13 11.95 2.61
N GLU A 34 -1.07 11.24 2.24
CA GLU A 34 -1.10 9.82 1.95
C GLU A 34 -0.03 9.11 2.77
N PHE A 35 -0.43 8.04 3.45
CA PHE A 35 0.45 7.23 4.27
C PHE A 35 0.93 5.96 3.54
N ASN A 36 2.11 5.47 3.93
CA ASN A 36 2.48 4.08 3.70
C ASN A 36 2.08 3.23 4.91
N TYR A 37 1.41 2.12 4.66
CA TYR A 37 1.14 1.11 5.68
C TYR A 37 2.08 -0.07 5.51
N PRO A 38 2.69 -0.62 6.56
CA PRO A 38 2.59 -0.19 7.97
C PRO A 38 3.56 0.93 8.39
N GLU A 39 4.51 1.33 7.54
CA GLU A 39 5.69 2.14 7.88
C GLU A 39 5.37 3.43 8.67
N HIS A 40 4.33 4.14 8.27
CA HIS A 40 3.99 5.44 8.85
C HIS A 40 3.00 5.35 10.02
N ILE A 41 2.48 4.15 10.29
CA ILE A 41 1.41 3.93 11.27
C ILE A 41 1.90 3.06 12.42
N ALA A 42 2.72 2.04 12.13
CA ALA A 42 3.16 1.10 13.14
C ALA A 42 3.88 1.80 14.31
N GLY A 43 3.40 1.51 15.53
CA GLY A 43 3.97 2.07 16.75
C GLY A 43 3.45 3.45 17.16
N TYR A 44 2.47 4.01 16.43
CA TYR A 44 1.81 5.26 16.75
C TYR A 44 0.35 5.02 17.16
N ASP A 45 -0.13 5.80 18.12
CA ASP A 45 -1.54 5.87 18.45
C ASP A 45 -2.29 6.68 17.38
N LEU A 46 -3.43 6.17 16.91
CA LEU A 46 -4.21 6.83 15.86
C LEU A 46 -4.76 8.19 16.30
N GLU A 47 -5.06 8.38 17.57
CA GLU A 47 -5.50 9.68 18.11
C GLU A 47 -4.34 10.70 18.10
N GLU A 48 -3.11 10.26 18.32
CA GLU A 48 -1.94 11.13 18.17
C GLU A 48 -1.73 11.55 16.71
N ILE A 49 -1.93 10.62 15.77
CA ILE A 49 -1.89 10.90 14.33
C ILE A 49 -2.98 11.91 13.95
N LYS A 50 -4.24 11.67 14.34
CA LYS A 50 -5.37 12.59 14.13
C LYS A 50 -5.08 13.98 14.67
N LYS A 51 -4.54 14.07 15.88
CA LYS A 51 -4.15 15.33 16.51
C LYS A 51 -3.04 16.05 15.74
N ALA A 52 -2.03 15.33 15.25
CA ALA A 52 -0.96 15.90 14.46
C ALA A 52 -1.47 16.42 13.10
N MET A 53 -2.39 15.69 12.47
CA MET A 53 -3.02 16.07 11.19
C MET A 53 -3.81 17.38 11.27
N GLY A 54 -4.52 17.62 12.38
CA GLY A 54 -5.41 18.78 12.49
C GLY A 54 -6.48 18.78 11.41
N ASP A 55 -6.50 19.81 10.53
CA ASP A 55 -7.50 19.94 9.46
C ASP A 55 -7.15 19.17 8.17
N LEU A 56 -5.99 18.55 8.10
CA LEU A 56 -5.61 17.70 6.96
C LEU A 56 -6.51 16.48 6.88
N LYS A 57 -6.82 16.07 5.65
CA LYS A 57 -7.57 14.84 5.35
C LYS A 57 -6.63 13.76 4.84
N VAL A 58 -7.03 12.52 5.02
CA VAL A 58 -6.33 11.39 4.41
C VAL A 58 -6.87 11.15 3.00
N ASN A 59 -5.99 11.10 2.01
CA ASN A 59 -6.33 10.66 0.65
C ASN A 59 -6.48 9.13 0.62
N GLY A 60 -5.46 8.44 1.08
CA GLY A 60 -5.42 6.99 1.11
C GLY A 60 -4.14 6.45 1.71
N PHE A 61 -4.03 5.13 1.67
CA PHE A 61 -2.86 4.39 2.11
C PHE A 61 -2.25 3.60 0.96
N ALA A 62 -0.91 3.65 0.85
CA ALA A 62 -0.17 2.71 0.03
C ALA A 62 0.31 1.55 0.90
N VAL A 63 -0.13 0.34 0.60
CA VAL A 63 0.33 -0.88 1.29
C VAL A 63 1.72 -1.22 0.79
N ARG A 64 2.63 -1.51 1.72
CA ARG A 64 4.03 -1.80 1.45
C ARG A 64 4.44 -3.08 2.16
N TRP A 65 4.76 -4.09 1.38
CA TRP A 65 5.26 -5.38 1.87
C TRP A 65 6.79 -5.39 1.81
N ARG A 66 7.42 -5.08 2.92
CA ARG A 66 8.88 -4.98 2.99
C ARG A 66 9.49 -6.19 3.67
N ASN A 67 10.73 -6.47 3.36
CA ASN A 67 11.65 -7.39 4.08
C ASN A 67 11.21 -8.85 4.20
N PHE A 68 9.99 -9.16 4.64
CA PHE A 68 9.52 -10.54 4.83
C PHE A 68 8.97 -11.17 3.55
N PHE A 69 8.67 -10.37 2.56
CA PHE A 69 7.92 -10.76 1.35
C PHE A 69 8.79 -10.82 0.09
N LEU A 70 10.11 -10.94 0.23
CA LEU A 70 11.06 -10.91 -0.89
C LEU A 70 10.80 -11.96 -1.99
N ASN A 71 10.09 -13.04 -1.68
CA ASN A 71 9.73 -14.09 -2.64
C ASN A 71 8.32 -13.94 -3.23
N GLY A 72 7.69 -12.80 -3.03
CA GLY A 72 6.33 -12.47 -3.46
C GLY A 72 5.51 -11.90 -2.32
N ASP A 73 4.57 -11.05 -2.67
CA ASP A 73 3.61 -10.44 -1.75
C ASP A 73 2.33 -11.31 -1.72
N LEU A 74 1.42 -11.09 -2.67
CA LEU A 74 0.19 -11.87 -2.84
C LEU A 74 0.42 -13.20 -3.57
N THR A 75 1.59 -13.38 -4.16
CA THR A 75 2.03 -14.63 -4.82
C THR A 75 3.08 -15.39 -4.01
N ASN A 76 3.27 -15.05 -2.75
CA ASN A 76 4.28 -15.71 -1.92
C ASN A 76 4.04 -17.22 -1.89
N PRO A 77 5.06 -18.06 -2.18
CA PRO A 77 4.92 -19.51 -2.12
C PRO A 77 4.67 -20.03 -0.70
N ASP A 78 5.06 -19.27 0.32
CA ASP A 78 4.71 -19.53 1.71
C ASP A 78 3.29 -19.02 1.98
N GLU A 79 2.38 -19.96 2.23
CA GLU A 79 0.96 -19.68 2.47
C GLU A 79 0.74 -18.76 3.68
N GLU A 80 1.53 -18.89 4.76
CA GLU A 80 1.39 -18.05 5.95
C GLU A 80 1.77 -16.61 5.62
N LEU A 81 2.84 -16.41 4.86
CA LEU A 81 3.25 -15.07 4.42
C LEU A 81 2.25 -14.48 3.44
N ARG A 82 1.72 -15.26 2.51
CA ARG A 82 0.68 -14.81 1.58
C ARG A 82 -0.58 -14.36 2.33
N GLN A 83 -1.06 -15.14 3.28
CA GLN A 83 -2.21 -14.76 4.12
C GLN A 83 -1.92 -13.53 4.98
N LYS A 84 -0.70 -13.39 5.46
CA LYS A 84 -0.26 -12.18 6.17
C LYS A 84 -0.29 -10.95 5.25
N ALA A 85 0.13 -11.08 3.99
CA ALA A 85 0.07 -9.98 3.03
C ALA A 85 -1.37 -9.51 2.79
N ILE A 86 -2.31 -10.45 2.63
CA ILE A 86 -3.75 -10.15 2.51
C ILE A 86 -4.29 -9.47 3.78
N THR A 87 -3.92 -9.99 4.95
CA THR A 87 -4.31 -9.40 6.24
C THR A 87 -3.84 -7.96 6.36
N MET A 88 -2.61 -7.66 5.96
CA MET A 88 -2.07 -6.29 5.95
C MET A 88 -2.90 -5.34 5.07
N CYS A 89 -3.44 -5.81 3.94
CA CYS A 89 -4.35 -4.99 3.13
C CYS A 89 -5.65 -4.66 3.88
N LYS A 90 -6.21 -5.62 4.60
CA LYS A 90 -7.43 -5.43 5.39
C LYS A 90 -7.20 -4.47 6.57
N GLU A 91 -6.10 -4.64 7.29
CA GLU A 91 -5.68 -3.74 8.36
C GLU A 91 -5.46 -2.31 7.83
N ALA A 92 -4.81 -2.18 6.68
CA ALA A 92 -4.62 -0.87 6.04
C ALA A 92 -5.97 -0.22 5.67
N ALA A 93 -6.95 -1.00 5.20
CA ALA A 93 -8.29 -0.50 4.91
C ALA A 93 -9.01 -0.01 6.18
N ASP A 94 -8.93 -0.77 7.27
CA ASP A 94 -9.57 -0.40 8.54
C ASP A 94 -8.99 0.90 9.11
N ILE A 95 -7.67 1.01 9.15
CA ILE A 95 -6.99 2.20 9.65
C ILE A 95 -7.21 3.39 8.71
N CYS A 96 -7.17 3.17 7.39
CA CYS A 96 -7.46 4.21 6.40
C CYS A 96 -8.87 4.77 6.60
N ARG A 97 -9.86 3.91 6.80
CA ARG A 97 -11.25 4.27 7.08
C ARG A 97 -11.37 5.06 8.38
N GLU A 98 -10.71 4.61 9.44
CA GLU A 98 -10.70 5.30 10.74
C GLU A 98 -10.10 6.70 10.67
N LEU A 99 -9.11 6.91 9.82
CA LEU A 99 -8.49 8.21 9.56
C LEU A 99 -9.22 9.03 8.48
N GLY A 100 -10.37 8.54 7.98
CA GLY A 100 -11.22 9.24 7.03
C GLY A 100 -10.76 9.17 5.57
N GLY A 101 -9.84 8.27 5.25
CA GLY A 101 -9.43 7.99 3.88
C GLY A 101 -10.40 7.05 3.17
N SER A 102 -10.25 6.88 1.85
CA SER A 102 -11.16 6.07 1.03
C SER A 102 -10.47 5.25 -0.06
N VAL A 103 -9.16 5.24 -0.08
CA VAL A 103 -8.36 4.54 -1.11
C VAL A 103 -7.25 3.74 -0.44
N ILE A 104 -7.10 2.49 -0.84
CA ILE A 104 -5.88 1.71 -0.61
C ILE A 104 -5.20 1.44 -1.94
N THR A 105 -3.91 1.74 -2.00
CA THR A 105 -3.08 1.48 -3.18
C THR A 105 -2.19 0.27 -2.90
N LEU A 106 -2.28 -0.72 -3.76
CA LEU A 106 -1.46 -1.92 -3.71
C LEU A 106 -0.32 -1.77 -4.74
N TRP A 107 0.89 -1.68 -4.26
CA TRP A 107 2.08 -1.81 -5.09
C TRP A 107 2.66 -3.20 -4.86
N LEU A 108 2.44 -4.10 -5.82
CA LEU A 108 2.86 -5.50 -5.80
C LEU A 108 4.36 -5.62 -6.09
N GLU A 109 5.18 -5.05 -5.18
CA GLU A 109 6.61 -4.80 -5.42
C GLU A 109 7.45 -6.07 -5.55
N ASN A 110 7.05 -7.17 -4.88
CA ASN A 110 7.77 -8.43 -4.92
C ASN A 110 7.06 -9.51 -5.76
N ASP A 111 5.85 -9.26 -6.23
CA ASP A 111 5.12 -10.17 -7.11
C ASP A 111 5.68 -10.11 -8.53
N GLY A 112 6.56 -11.04 -8.85
CA GLY A 112 7.25 -11.06 -10.12
C GLY A 112 8.37 -12.10 -10.17
N PHE A 113 9.24 -11.98 -11.16
CA PHE A 113 10.32 -12.92 -11.42
C PHE A 113 11.57 -12.24 -11.96
N ASP A 114 12.71 -12.89 -11.83
CA ASP A 114 14.01 -12.36 -12.27
C ASP A 114 14.51 -13.04 -13.54
N TYR A 115 14.01 -14.23 -13.84
CA TYR A 115 14.30 -14.98 -15.06
C TYR A 115 13.10 -15.84 -15.48
N PRO A 116 12.94 -16.17 -16.79
CA PRO A 116 11.84 -16.97 -17.29
C PRO A 116 11.68 -18.32 -16.55
N PHE A 117 10.44 -18.71 -16.30
CA PHE A 117 10.06 -19.95 -15.61
C PHE A 117 10.48 -20.05 -14.14
N GLN A 118 10.84 -18.94 -13.51
CA GLN A 118 11.10 -18.90 -12.06
C GLN A 118 9.85 -19.18 -11.23
N MET A 119 8.68 -18.87 -11.79
CA MET A 119 7.38 -19.07 -11.15
C MET A 119 6.40 -19.73 -12.11
N ASP A 120 5.35 -20.33 -11.57
CA ASP A 120 4.17 -20.73 -12.33
C ASP A 120 3.28 -19.50 -12.52
N TYR A 121 3.30 -18.93 -13.73
CA TYR A 121 2.60 -17.67 -14.04
C TYR A 121 1.08 -17.79 -13.88
N GLU A 122 0.48 -18.90 -14.33
CA GLU A 122 -0.96 -19.12 -14.24
C GLU A 122 -1.40 -19.22 -12.78
N TYR A 123 -0.67 -19.99 -11.99
CA TYR A 123 -0.96 -20.15 -10.57
C TYR A 123 -0.79 -18.83 -9.82
N CYS A 124 0.31 -18.11 -10.03
CA CYS A 124 0.57 -16.84 -9.36
C CYS A 124 -0.45 -15.76 -9.76
N PHE A 125 -0.82 -15.70 -11.05
CA PHE A 125 -1.86 -14.78 -11.50
C PHE A 125 -3.20 -15.06 -10.82
N LYS A 126 -3.59 -16.33 -10.72
CA LYS A 126 -4.80 -16.73 -10.01
C LYS A 126 -4.76 -16.30 -8.52
N GLN A 127 -3.62 -16.51 -7.86
CA GLN A 127 -3.44 -16.06 -6.47
C GLN A 127 -3.63 -14.55 -6.29
N VAL A 128 -3.08 -13.75 -7.20
CA VAL A 128 -3.27 -12.28 -7.16
C VAL A 128 -4.73 -11.91 -7.31
N VAL A 129 -5.44 -12.52 -8.29
CA VAL A 129 -6.87 -12.27 -8.51
C VAL A 129 -7.68 -12.62 -7.26
N GLU A 130 -7.47 -13.82 -6.70
CA GLU A 130 -8.17 -14.29 -5.50
C GLU A 130 -7.89 -13.38 -4.29
N ALA A 131 -6.64 -12.97 -4.09
CA ALA A 131 -6.25 -12.09 -2.99
C ALA A 131 -6.87 -10.69 -3.12
N ILE A 132 -6.82 -10.10 -4.32
CA ILE A 132 -7.43 -8.77 -4.56
C ILE A 132 -8.94 -8.84 -4.40
N GLN A 133 -9.59 -9.93 -4.87
CA GLN A 133 -11.02 -10.13 -4.69
C GLN A 133 -11.39 -10.24 -3.20
N GLU A 134 -10.60 -10.98 -2.41
CA GLU A 134 -10.81 -11.12 -0.97
C GLU A 134 -10.69 -9.77 -0.25
N VAL A 135 -9.71 -8.94 -0.63
CA VAL A 135 -9.55 -7.59 -0.08
C VAL A 135 -10.70 -6.68 -0.52
N ALA A 136 -11.15 -6.77 -1.78
CA ALA A 136 -12.26 -5.99 -2.30
C ALA A 136 -13.59 -6.36 -1.62
N ASP A 137 -13.81 -7.64 -1.37
CA ASP A 137 -15.01 -8.12 -0.65
C ASP A 137 -15.03 -7.69 0.82
N TYR A 138 -13.85 -7.61 1.44
CA TYR A 138 -13.70 -7.09 2.80
C TYR A 138 -13.92 -5.57 2.87
N ALA A 139 -13.35 -4.83 1.95
CA ALA A 139 -13.30 -3.37 1.94
C ALA A 139 -14.21 -2.76 0.86
N LYS A 140 -15.49 -3.16 0.80
CA LYS A 140 -16.47 -2.74 -0.24
C LYS A 140 -16.73 -1.23 -0.29
N ASP A 141 -16.46 -0.53 0.78
CA ASP A 141 -16.60 0.92 0.91
C ASP A 141 -15.33 1.68 0.49
N MET A 142 -14.23 0.97 0.23
CA MET A 142 -12.95 1.54 -0.19
C MET A 142 -12.73 1.37 -1.68
N LYS A 143 -11.91 2.24 -2.24
CA LYS A 143 -11.37 2.07 -3.61
C LYS A 143 -10.03 1.36 -3.51
N ILE A 144 -9.85 0.30 -4.29
CA ILE A 144 -8.58 -0.38 -4.43
C ILE A 144 -7.92 0.13 -5.71
N SER A 145 -6.72 0.66 -5.58
CA SER A 145 -5.87 1.12 -6.68
C SER A 145 -4.67 0.20 -6.82
N ILE A 146 -4.37 -0.25 -8.02
CA ILE A 146 -3.16 -1.04 -8.30
C ILE A 146 -2.11 -0.10 -8.89
N GLU A 147 -0.97 0.02 -8.22
CA GLU A 147 0.21 0.71 -8.76
C GLU A 147 1.08 -0.32 -9.47
N TYR A 148 0.87 -0.47 -10.78
CA TYR A 148 1.68 -1.39 -11.59
C TYR A 148 3.02 -0.76 -11.97
N LYS A 149 4.04 -1.61 -12.13
CA LYS A 149 5.34 -1.25 -12.68
C LYS A 149 5.85 -2.39 -13.55
N PRO A 150 6.60 -2.12 -14.64
CA PRO A 150 7.13 -3.19 -15.48
C PRO A 150 8.24 -4.01 -14.80
N TYR A 151 8.91 -3.43 -13.82
CA TYR A 151 9.99 -4.01 -13.01
C TYR A 151 10.09 -3.26 -11.68
N GLU A 152 10.96 -3.68 -10.78
CA GLU A 152 11.18 -3.10 -9.46
C GLU A 152 10.16 -3.66 -8.43
N GLU A 153 10.57 -4.35 -7.44
CA GLU A 153 11.93 -4.81 -7.01
C GLU A 153 12.50 -5.97 -7.85
N ARG A 154 11.63 -6.67 -8.59
CA ARG A 154 12.00 -7.79 -9.46
C ARG A 154 12.38 -7.29 -10.86
N ASN A 155 13.12 -8.10 -11.63
CA ASN A 155 13.44 -7.77 -13.02
C ASN A 155 12.19 -7.69 -13.91
N PHE A 156 11.16 -8.47 -13.57
CA PHE A 156 9.86 -8.47 -14.25
C PHE A 156 8.76 -8.52 -13.20
N ALA A 157 7.85 -7.56 -13.22
CA ALA A 157 6.65 -7.61 -12.39
C ALA A 157 5.60 -8.52 -13.02
N LEU A 158 4.82 -9.21 -12.20
CA LEU A 158 3.70 -10.04 -12.68
C LEU A 158 2.57 -9.16 -13.25
N ILE A 159 2.30 -8.03 -12.59
CA ILE A 159 1.34 -7.02 -13.04
C ILE A 159 2.13 -5.81 -13.52
N ASP A 160 2.49 -5.82 -14.79
CA ASP A 160 3.49 -4.93 -15.38
C ASP A 160 2.93 -3.74 -16.17
N SER A 161 1.62 -3.73 -16.40
CA SER A 161 0.99 -2.77 -17.33
C SER A 161 -0.45 -2.47 -16.97
N THR A 162 -0.97 -1.37 -17.55
CA THR A 162 -2.40 -1.03 -17.46
C THR A 162 -3.27 -2.18 -17.99
N GLY A 163 -2.84 -2.84 -19.07
CA GLY A 163 -3.57 -3.97 -19.66
C GLY A 163 -3.72 -5.13 -18.68
N MET A 164 -2.64 -5.51 -18.01
CA MET A 164 -2.68 -6.55 -16.97
C MET A 164 -3.53 -6.13 -15.77
N THR A 165 -3.41 -4.88 -15.34
CA THR A 165 -4.24 -4.35 -14.25
C THR A 165 -5.74 -4.36 -14.57
N MET A 166 -6.11 -4.08 -15.82
CA MET A 166 -7.51 -4.13 -16.27
C MET A 166 -8.04 -5.55 -16.47
N TYR A 167 -7.16 -6.52 -16.57
CA TYR A 167 -7.52 -7.93 -16.70
C TYR A 167 -7.75 -8.60 -15.33
N LEU A 168 -7.23 -8.01 -14.25
CA LEU A 168 -7.53 -8.40 -12.86
C LEU A 168 -9.00 -8.13 -12.50
#